data_a5acb9e980b9a67ec5550a702265181d
#
_entry.id   a5acb9e980b9a67ec5550a702265181d
#
_cell.length_a   1.000
_cell.length_b   1.000
_cell.length_c   1.000
_cell.angle_alpha   90.00
_cell.angle_beta   90.00
_cell.angle_gamma   90.00
#
_symmetry.space_group_name_H-M   'P 1'
#
loop_
_entity.id
_entity.type
_entity.pdbx_description
1 polymer ?
#
loop_
_entity_poly.entity_id
_entity_poly.type
_entity_poly.pdbx_seq_one_letter_code
_entity_poly.pdbx_strand_id
1 'polypeptide(L)'
;MPKGYWVSAYRTISDPEKLAAYNQLAAPAVQAFDGRTIVRGGRVVAHDAGIAERTVVVEFDSFEQAVAAHDSPAYQEALAALSDGVERDFRIVEGLD
;
A
#
# COMPACT_ATOMS: atom_id res chain seq x y z
N MET A 1 19.89 9.68 -3.16
CA MET A 1 18.82 9.12 -4.01
C MET A 1 17.49 9.28 -3.31
N PRO A 2 16.47 9.87 -3.96
CA PRO A 2 15.16 9.96 -3.33
C PRO A 2 14.55 8.58 -3.13
N LYS A 3 13.82 8.42 -2.05
CA LYS A 3 13.08 7.20 -1.79
C LYS A 3 11.79 7.17 -2.59
N GLY A 4 11.20 5.98 -2.70
CA GLY A 4 9.89 5.82 -3.29
C GLY A 4 8.89 5.36 -2.23
N TYR A 5 7.64 5.74 -2.40
CA TYR A 5 6.61 5.41 -1.42
C TYR A 5 5.37 4.87 -2.09
N TRP A 6 4.78 3.86 -1.48
CA TRP A 6 3.38 3.50 -1.73
C TRP A 6 2.53 4.25 -0.71
N VAL A 7 1.56 5.00 -1.18
CA VAL A 7 0.59 5.67 -0.32
C VAL A 7 -0.77 5.08 -0.64
N SER A 8 -1.34 4.36 0.31
CA SER A 8 -2.61 3.67 0.14
C SER A 8 -3.61 4.25 1.14
N ALA A 9 -4.51 5.08 0.62
CA ALA A 9 -5.57 5.71 1.41
C ALA A 9 -6.89 5.02 1.11
N TYR A 10 -7.40 4.27 2.08
CA TYR A 10 -8.63 3.49 1.91
C TYR A 10 -9.85 4.41 1.96
N ARG A 11 -10.80 4.15 1.09
CA ARG A 11 -12.09 4.85 1.07
C ARG A 11 -13.18 3.98 1.68
N THR A 12 -13.22 2.71 1.32
CA THR A 12 -14.21 1.76 1.80
C THR A 12 -13.56 0.39 1.92
N ILE A 13 -13.83 -0.30 3.02
CA ILE A 13 -13.43 -1.70 3.20
C ILE A 13 -14.74 -2.49 3.25
N SER A 14 -15.10 -3.14 2.13
CA SER A 14 -16.37 -3.87 2.01
C SER A 14 -16.22 -5.33 2.40
N ASP A 15 -15.01 -5.90 2.30
CA ASP A 15 -14.76 -7.29 2.66
C ASP A 15 -13.46 -7.42 3.46
N PRO A 16 -13.55 -7.37 4.80
CA PRO A 16 -12.36 -7.48 5.64
C PRO A 16 -11.59 -8.78 5.48
N GLU A 17 -12.25 -9.87 5.09
CA GLU A 17 -11.57 -11.16 4.90
C GLU A 17 -10.66 -11.11 3.68
N LYS A 18 -11.11 -10.49 2.60
CA LYS A 18 -10.27 -10.28 1.40
C LYS A 18 -9.08 -9.39 1.74
N LEU A 19 -9.30 -8.35 2.54
CA LEU A 19 -8.21 -7.48 2.97
C LEU A 19 -7.20 -8.26 3.81
N ALA A 20 -7.64 -9.13 4.71
CA ALA A 20 -6.74 -9.94 5.52
C ALA A 20 -5.91 -10.89 4.65
N ALA A 21 -6.54 -11.53 3.66
CA ALA A 21 -5.83 -12.40 2.72
C ALA A 21 -4.79 -11.62 1.92
N TYR A 22 -5.16 -10.42 1.44
CA TYR A 22 -4.25 -9.53 0.76
C TYR A 22 -3.04 -9.20 1.64
N ASN A 23 -3.26 -8.83 2.90
CA ASN A 23 -2.18 -8.43 3.79
C ASN A 23 -1.16 -9.55 3.99
N GLN A 24 -1.61 -10.79 4.07
CA GLN A 24 -0.72 -11.94 4.23
C GLN A 24 0.19 -12.15 3.01
N LEU A 25 -0.32 -11.85 1.82
CA LEU A 25 0.45 -11.98 0.58
C LEU A 25 1.30 -10.75 0.28
N ALA A 26 0.80 -9.57 0.65
CA ALA A 26 1.48 -8.31 0.36
C ALA A 26 2.75 -8.14 1.19
N ALA A 27 2.75 -8.57 2.45
CA ALA A 27 3.90 -8.37 3.34
C ALA A 27 5.18 -9.04 2.79
N PRO A 28 5.17 -10.31 2.37
CA PRO A 28 6.38 -10.90 1.77
C PRO A 28 6.79 -10.23 0.46
N ALA A 29 5.82 -9.79 -0.35
CA ALA A 29 6.13 -9.12 -1.61
C ALA A 29 6.85 -7.79 -1.36
N VAL A 30 6.41 -7.03 -0.36
CA VAL A 30 7.06 -5.78 0.04
C VAL A 30 8.48 -6.05 0.55
N GLN A 31 8.64 -7.06 1.41
CA GLN A 31 9.94 -7.40 1.98
C GLN A 31 10.94 -7.85 0.92
N ALA A 32 10.47 -8.54 -0.12
CA ALA A 32 11.34 -9.01 -1.20
C ALA A 32 11.99 -7.84 -1.97
N PHE A 33 11.41 -6.65 -1.89
CA PHE A 33 11.95 -5.44 -2.53
C PHE A 33 12.48 -4.45 -1.50
N ASP A 34 12.81 -4.95 -0.29
CA ASP A 34 13.36 -4.13 0.81
C ASP A 34 12.44 -2.98 1.22
N GLY A 35 11.14 -3.17 1.05
CA GLY A 35 10.15 -2.20 1.50
C GLY A 35 9.96 -2.23 3.01
N ARG A 36 9.64 -1.08 3.57
CA ARG A 36 9.40 -0.90 5.00
C ARG A 36 8.05 -0.22 5.18
N THR A 37 7.13 -0.88 5.88
CA THR A 37 5.85 -0.25 6.20
C THR A 37 6.07 0.72 7.35
N ILE A 38 5.87 2.01 7.09
CA ILE A 38 6.10 3.07 8.08
C ILE A 38 4.82 3.66 8.65
N VAL A 39 3.68 3.45 7.97
CA VAL A 39 2.34 3.77 8.49
C VAL A 39 1.45 2.57 8.18
N ARG A 40 0.76 2.07 9.19
CA ARG A 40 -0.15 0.94 9.00
C ARG A 40 -1.38 1.14 9.89
N GLY A 41 -2.40 1.78 9.34
CA GLY A 41 -3.56 2.17 10.12
C GLY A 41 -3.20 3.25 11.11
N GLY A 42 -3.63 3.13 12.35
CA GLY A 42 -3.42 4.17 13.34
C GLY A 42 -4.47 5.25 13.24
N ARG A 43 -4.26 6.31 14.00
CA ARG A 43 -5.23 7.42 14.02
C ARG A 43 -5.14 8.25 12.76
N VAL A 44 -6.29 8.62 12.22
CA VAL A 44 -6.40 9.46 11.03
C VAL A 44 -7.27 10.64 11.35
N VAL A 45 -6.78 11.85 11.03
CA VAL A 45 -7.59 13.06 11.03
C VAL A 45 -7.70 13.50 9.59
N ALA A 46 -8.90 13.54 9.06
CA ALA A 46 -9.13 13.84 7.65
C ALA A 46 -9.56 15.29 7.48
N HIS A 47 -9.07 15.92 6.43
CA HIS A 47 -9.41 17.26 6.04
C HIS A 47 -9.78 17.28 4.56
N ASP A 48 -10.51 18.31 4.16
CA ASP A 48 -10.90 18.53 2.75
C ASP A 48 -11.61 17.28 2.20
N ALA A 49 -11.12 16.71 1.12
CA ALA A 49 -11.70 15.51 0.52
C ALA A 49 -11.19 14.21 1.14
N GLY A 50 -10.38 14.29 2.20
CA GLY A 50 -9.86 13.11 2.88
C GLY A 50 -10.94 12.33 3.61
N ILE A 51 -10.71 11.03 3.74
CA ILE A 51 -11.60 10.13 4.46
C ILE A 51 -10.84 9.55 5.65
N ALA A 52 -11.47 9.59 6.83
CA ALA A 52 -10.85 9.07 8.07
C ALA A 52 -10.95 7.54 8.08
N GLU A 53 -10.21 6.90 7.19
CA GLU A 53 -10.18 5.45 7.05
C GLU A 53 -8.73 4.99 7.04
N ARG A 54 -8.50 3.68 7.05
CA ARG A 54 -7.17 3.07 7.09
C ARG A 54 -6.25 3.71 6.05
N THR A 55 -5.03 4.04 6.48
CA THR A 55 -3.99 4.59 5.60
C THR A 55 -2.71 3.79 5.82
N VAL A 56 -2.06 3.38 4.74
CA VAL A 56 -0.82 2.61 4.78
C VAL A 56 0.22 3.32 3.93
N VAL A 57 1.44 3.47 4.46
CA VAL A 57 2.56 4.02 3.71
C VAL A 57 3.71 3.03 3.80
N VAL A 58 4.27 2.68 2.64
CA VAL A 58 5.43 1.80 2.53
C VAL A 58 6.56 2.58 1.88
N GLU A 59 7.75 2.49 2.48
CA GLU A 59 8.94 3.17 1.98
C GLU A 59 9.85 2.16 1.28
N PHE A 60 10.35 2.54 0.09
CA PHE A 60 11.36 1.79 -0.66
C PHE A 60 12.58 2.67 -0.89
N ASP A 61 13.73 2.05 -1.19
CA ASP A 61 14.97 2.78 -1.37
C ASP A 61 14.94 3.71 -2.58
N SER A 62 14.09 3.45 -3.58
CA SER A 62 13.94 4.30 -4.75
C SER A 62 12.52 4.21 -5.30
N PHE A 63 12.17 5.20 -6.12
CA PHE A 63 10.89 5.19 -6.84
C PHE A 63 10.79 3.97 -7.76
N GLU A 64 11.86 3.68 -8.50
CA GLU A 64 11.90 2.53 -9.41
C GLU A 64 11.67 1.22 -8.69
N GLN A 65 12.22 1.08 -7.49
CA GLN A 65 12.03 -0.11 -6.68
C GLN A 65 10.58 -0.23 -6.18
N ALA A 66 9.96 0.89 -5.83
CA ALA A 66 8.56 0.91 -5.44
C ALA A 66 7.64 0.47 -6.59
N VAL A 67 7.93 0.94 -7.80
CA VAL A 67 7.20 0.53 -9.01
C VAL A 67 7.40 -0.96 -9.30
N ALA A 68 8.65 -1.42 -9.23
CA ALA A 68 8.97 -2.83 -9.49
C ALA A 68 8.28 -3.76 -8.49
N ALA A 69 8.21 -3.36 -7.23
CA ALA A 69 7.53 -4.14 -6.20
C ALA A 69 6.04 -4.29 -6.51
N HIS A 70 5.40 -3.22 -6.96
CA HIS A 70 3.98 -3.25 -7.33
C HIS A 70 3.75 -4.18 -8.54
N ASP A 71 4.64 -4.15 -9.50
CA ASP A 71 4.50 -4.93 -10.73
C ASP A 71 4.98 -6.38 -10.58
N SER A 72 5.51 -6.76 -9.42
CA SER A 72 6.01 -8.11 -9.19
C SER A 72 4.88 -9.14 -9.20
N PRO A 73 5.16 -10.38 -9.64
CA PRO A 73 4.16 -11.45 -9.60
C PRO A 73 3.57 -11.69 -8.20
N ALA A 74 4.42 -11.63 -7.17
CA ALA A 74 3.96 -11.83 -5.79
C ALA A 74 2.94 -10.80 -5.37
N TYR A 75 3.17 -9.51 -5.71
CA TYR A 75 2.21 -8.48 -5.36
C TYR A 75 0.93 -8.57 -6.20
N GLN A 76 1.05 -8.97 -7.46
CA GLN A 76 -0.13 -9.17 -8.30
C GLN A 76 -1.02 -10.28 -7.76
N GLU A 77 -0.43 -11.33 -7.16
CA GLU A 77 -1.21 -12.35 -6.45
C GLU A 77 -1.95 -11.77 -5.24
N ALA A 78 -1.30 -10.86 -4.51
CA ALA A 78 -1.95 -10.17 -3.39
C ALA A 78 -3.15 -9.36 -3.87
N LEU A 79 -3.00 -8.64 -4.98
CA LEU A 79 -4.10 -7.87 -5.57
C LEU A 79 -5.25 -8.76 -6.01
N ALA A 80 -4.95 -9.93 -6.54
CA ALA A 80 -5.99 -10.89 -6.92
C ALA A 80 -6.79 -11.35 -5.69
N ALA A 81 -6.13 -11.56 -4.56
CA ALA A 81 -6.80 -11.91 -3.30
C ALA A 81 -7.67 -10.77 -2.78
N LEU A 82 -7.22 -9.53 -2.95
CA LEU A 82 -7.98 -8.35 -2.54
C LEU A 82 -9.22 -8.17 -3.40
N SER A 83 -9.09 -8.38 -4.71
CA SER A 83 -10.19 -8.28 -5.67
C SER A 83 -10.98 -6.97 -5.47
N ASP A 84 -12.29 -7.07 -5.25
CA ASP A 84 -13.18 -5.93 -5.04
C ASP A 84 -13.47 -5.68 -3.54
N GLY A 85 -12.63 -6.20 -2.65
CA GLY A 85 -12.85 -6.09 -1.21
C GLY A 85 -12.70 -4.70 -0.62
N VAL A 86 -12.06 -3.78 -1.34
CA VAL A 86 -11.86 -2.40 -0.90
C VAL A 86 -11.98 -1.44 -2.07
N GLU A 87 -12.25 -0.18 -1.74
CA GLU A 87 -12.01 0.95 -2.64
C GLU A 87 -10.93 1.80 -1.98
N ARG A 88 -9.87 2.12 -2.70
CA ARG A 88 -8.76 2.89 -2.14
C ARG A 88 -8.09 3.74 -3.21
N ASP A 89 -7.49 4.85 -2.75
CA ASP A 89 -6.61 5.68 -3.56
C ASP A 89 -5.19 5.18 -3.32
N PHE A 90 -4.59 4.52 -4.29
CA PHE A 90 -3.26 3.97 -4.20
C PHE A 90 -2.32 4.73 -5.12
N ARG A 91 -1.25 5.28 -4.57
CA ARG A 91 -0.27 6.06 -5.33
C ARG A 91 1.14 5.57 -5.05
N ILE A 92 1.97 5.63 -6.07
CA ILE A 92 3.42 5.45 -5.94
C ILE A 92 4.02 6.81 -6.22
N VAL A 93 4.78 7.33 -5.26
CA VAL A 93 5.28 8.70 -5.33
C VAL A 93 6.75 8.76 -4.94
N GLU A 94 7.51 9.61 -5.62
CA GLU A 94 8.91 9.84 -5.32
C GLU A 94 9.04 10.84 -4.18
N GLY A 95 9.93 10.54 -3.23
CA GLY A 95 10.19 11.41 -2.10
C GLY A 95 11.16 12.53 -2.42
N LEU A 96 11.41 13.37 -1.45
CA LEU A 96 12.43 14.41 -1.53
C LEU A 96 13.82 13.81 -1.27
N ASP A 97 14.83 14.43 -1.79
CA ASP A 97 16.21 14.06 -1.53
C ASP A 97 16.61 14.28 -0.07
#